data_2b3f9cb7e00a1d895f8d66b43b268302
#
_entry.id   2b3f9cb7e00a1d895f8d66b43b268302
#
_cell.length_a   1.000
_cell.length_b   1.000
_cell.length_c   1.000
_cell.angle_alpha   90.00
_cell.angle_beta   90.00
_cell.angle_gamma   90.00
#
_symmetry.space_group_name_H-M   'P 1'
#
loop_
_entity.id
_entity.type
_entity.pdbx_description
1 polymer ?
#
loop_
_entity_poly.entity_id
_entity_poly.type
_entity_poly.pdbx_seq_one_letter_code
_entity_poly.pdbx_strand_id
1 'polypeptide(L)'
;MLNKKNTFEDYITSAKFLIEKKYTYNGGIIGYGGSAGGLLMGAVVNKAPELFLGMVIQVGFLDSLTTNLDHSLPLSLGELTEFGDGKGNPDHFKYLKSYSPYHNIKQMDYPNLLLVTNLKDARVLFDEPTKFTAKLRQYKTDKNLLL
;
A
#
# COMPACT_ATOMS: atom_id res chain seq x y z
N MET A 1 -3.79 -14.83 8.78
CA MET A 1 -2.66 -14.65 7.84
C MET A 1 -3.10 -14.58 6.39
N LEU A 2 -3.55 -15.67 5.75
CA LEU A 2 -3.83 -15.72 4.30
C LEU A 2 -5.15 -15.04 3.85
N ASN A 3 -5.74 -14.19 4.67
CA ASN A 3 -6.97 -13.45 4.38
C ASN A 3 -6.77 -11.92 4.34
N LYS A 4 -5.51 -11.46 4.40
CA LYS A 4 -5.21 -10.01 4.43
C LYS A 4 -5.78 -9.24 3.22
N LYS A 5 -5.88 -9.89 2.08
CA LYS A 5 -6.45 -9.28 0.87
C LYS A 5 -7.92 -8.86 1.03
N ASN A 6 -8.67 -9.48 1.94
CA ASN A 6 -10.05 -9.08 2.21
C ASN A 6 -10.13 -7.60 2.61
N THR A 7 -9.16 -7.11 3.40
CA THR A 7 -9.11 -5.70 3.82
C THR A 7 -9.05 -4.75 2.61
N PHE A 8 -8.32 -5.13 1.56
CA PHE A 8 -8.21 -4.32 0.34
C PHE A 8 -9.49 -4.36 -0.47
N GLU A 9 -10.08 -5.55 -0.62
CA GLU A 9 -11.36 -5.73 -1.34
C GLU A 9 -12.52 -5.03 -0.62
N ASP A 10 -12.57 -5.11 0.71
CA ASP A 10 -13.59 -4.45 1.52
C ASP A 10 -13.51 -2.92 1.37
N TYR A 11 -12.29 -2.36 1.38
CA TYR A 11 -12.09 -0.92 1.17
C TYR A 11 -12.53 -0.48 -0.23
N ILE A 12 -12.15 -1.24 -1.27
CA ILE A 12 -12.56 -0.99 -2.66
C ILE A 12 -14.09 -1.10 -2.79
N THR A 13 -14.67 -2.12 -2.18
CA THR A 13 -16.13 -2.32 -2.19
C THR A 13 -16.86 -1.17 -1.51
N SER A 14 -16.34 -0.68 -0.38
CA SER A 14 -16.88 0.49 0.33
C SER A 14 -16.81 1.75 -0.54
N ALA A 15 -15.70 1.97 -1.24
CA ALA A 15 -15.56 3.10 -2.17
C ALA A 15 -16.59 3.01 -3.32
N LYS A 16 -16.75 1.83 -3.92
CA LYS A 16 -17.76 1.58 -4.97
C LYS A 16 -19.18 1.79 -4.45
N PHE A 17 -19.49 1.35 -3.24
CA PHE A 17 -20.78 1.59 -2.60
C PHE A 17 -21.10 3.08 -2.47
N LEU A 18 -20.14 3.89 -2.01
CA LEU A 18 -20.33 5.35 -1.87
C LEU A 18 -20.61 6.01 -3.23
N ILE A 19 -19.95 5.54 -4.30
CA ILE A 19 -20.19 6.03 -5.66
C ILE A 19 -21.59 5.60 -6.14
N GLU A 20 -21.94 4.31 -5.98
CA GLU A 20 -23.25 3.77 -6.35
C GLU A 20 -24.41 4.51 -5.66
N LYS A 21 -24.26 4.81 -4.37
CA LYS A 21 -25.23 5.57 -3.58
C LYS A 21 -25.19 7.08 -3.82
N LYS A 22 -24.33 7.54 -4.75
CA LYS A 22 -24.18 8.96 -5.13
C LYS A 22 -23.76 9.90 -3.99
N TYR A 23 -23.07 9.37 -2.98
CA TYR A 23 -22.39 10.20 -1.99
C TYR A 23 -21.18 10.91 -2.59
N THR A 24 -20.59 10.32 -3.62
CA THR A 24 -19.47 10.84 -4.40
C THR A 24 -19.55 10.32 -5.83
N TYR A 25 -18.51 10.54 -6.63
CA TYR A 25 -18.40 10.09 -8.01
C TYR A 25 -17.09 9.31 -8.23
N ASN A 26 -16.99 8.61 -9.34
CA ASN A 26 -15.76 7.88 -9.70
C ASN A 26 -14.59 8.87 -9.86
N GLY A 27 -13.48 8.61 -9.15
CA GLY A 27 -12.36 9.55 -9.09
C GLY A 27 -12.57 10.73 -8.14
N GLY A 28 -13.59 10.71 -7.26
CA GLY A 28 -13.89 11.80 -6.31
C GLY A 28 -13.50 11.51 -4.86
N ILE A 29 -12.92 10.34 -4.58
CA ILE A 29 -12.59 9.92 -3.21
C ILE A 29 -11.12 10.24 -2.90
N ILE A 30 -10.86 10.75 -1.71
CA ILE A 30 -9.49 10.84 -1.16
C ILE A 30 -9.35 9.76 -0.10
N GLY A 31 -8.38 8.85 -0.31
CA GLY A 31 -7.99 7.85 0.67
C GLY A 31 -6.92 8.38 1.63
N TYR A 32 -7.01 7.99 2.90
CA TYR A 32 -5.98 8.31 3.90
C TYR A 32 -5.65 7.09 4.73
N GLY A 33 -4.37 6.81 4.91
CA GLY A 33 -3.92 5.71 5.76
C GLY A 33 -2.48 5.85 6.23
N GLY A 34 -2.24 5.45 7.48
CA GLY A 34 -0.91 5.46 8.09
C GLY A 34 -0.45 4.06 8.50
N SER A 35 0.87 3.83 8.51
CA SER A 35 1.48 2.55 8.94
C SER A 35 0.89 1.36 8.17
N ALA A 36 0.26 0.38 8.83
CA ALA A 36 -0.50 -0.70 8.20
C ALA A 36 -1.68 -0.19 7.34
N GLY A 37 -2.28 0.97 7.69
CA GLY A 37 -3.24 1.67 6.84
C GLY A 37 -2.61 2.25 5.58
N GLY A 38 -1.31 2.56 5.62
CA GLY A 38 -0.54 2.93 4.44
C GLY A 38 -0.29 1.74 3.50
N LEU A 39 -0.09 0.53 4.04
CA LEU A 39 -0.13 -0.71 3.26
C LEU A 39 -1.47 -0.88 2.54
N LEU A 40 -2.59 -0.65 3.25
CA LEU A 40 -3.93 -0.67 2.67
C LEU A 40 -4.04 0.31 1.49
N MET A 41 -3.64 1.57 1.69
CA MET A 41 -3.70 2.59 0.62
C MET A 41 -2.82 2.22 -0.57
N GLY A 42 -1.58 1.79 -0.34
CA GLY A 42 -0.67 1.37 -1.40
C GLY A 42 -1.15 0.15 -2.18
N ALA A 43 -1.76 -0.83 -1.50
CA ALA A 43 -2.34 -2.00 -2.16
C ALA A 43 -3.60 -1.63 -2.97
N VAL A 44 -4.46 -0.79 -2.42
CA VAL A 44 -5.70 -0.34 -3.07
C VAL A 44 -5.40 0.51 -4.30
N VAL A 45 -4.45 1.43 -4.23
CA VAL A 45 -4.09 2.28 -5.38
C VAL A 45 -3.50 1.48 -6.54
N ASN A 46 -2.83 0.36 -6.26
CA ASN A 46 -2.35 -0.55 -7.30
C ASN A 46 -3.47 -1.41 -7.95
N LYS A 47 -4.66 -1.47 -7.33
CA LYS A 47 -5.77 -2.35 -7.75
C LYS A 47 -6.91 -1.57 -8.41
N ALA A 48 -7.24 -0.40 -7.88
CA ALA A 48 -8.40 0.40 -8.30
C ALA A 48 -8.09 1.92 -8.23
N PRO A 49 -7.04 2.39 -8.94
CA PRO A 49 -6.62 3.80 -8.90
C PRO A 49 -7.72 4.75 -9.37
N GLU A 50 -8.55 4.30 -10.30
CA GLU A 50 -9.61 5.08 -10.95
C GLU A 50 -10.73 5.54 -9.99
N LEU A 51 -10.85 4.92 -8.83
CA LEU A 51 -11.87 5.30 -7.83
C LEU A 51 -11.51 6.57 -7.06
N PHE A 52 -10.22 6.96 -7.08
CA PHE A 52 -9.67 7.95 -6.17
C PHE A 52 -9.17 9.21 -6.91
N LEU A 53 -9.46 10.38 -6.33
CA LEU A 53 -8.85 11.65 -6.67
C LEU A 53 -7.41 11.72 -6.18
N GLY A 54 -7.17 11.14 -5.01
CA GLY A 54 -5.86 11.12 -4.39
C GLY A 54 -5.77 10.15 -3.20
N MET A 55 -4.53 9.88 -2.80
CA MET A 55 -4.20 9.11 -1.59
C MET A 55 -3.18 9.88 -0.75
N VAL A 56 -3.41 9.92 0.55
CA VAL A 56 -2.45 10.39 1.54
C VAL A 56 -1.94 9.18 2.31
N ILE A 57 -0.66 8.89 2.19
CA ILE A 57 0.00 7.73 2.80
C ILE A 57 1.03 8.23 3.80
N GLN A 58 0.74 8.09 5.08
CA GLN A 58 1.61 8.54 6.15
C GLN A 58 2.36 7.37 6.76
N VAL A 59 3.68 7.46 6.82
CA VAL A 59 4.59 6.41 7.35
C VAL A 59 4.16 5.02 6.89
N GLY A 60 3.90 4.89 5.57
CA GLY A 60 3.25 3.73 4.99
C GLY A 60 4.13 2.49 4.93
N PHE A 61 3.60 1.35 5.35
CA PHE A 61 4.22 0.03 5.22
C PHE A 61 4.10 -0.47 3.77
N LEU A 62 4.96 0.08 2.90
CA LEU A 62 4.82 -0.03 1.44
C LEU A 62 5.68 -1.13 0.80
N ASP A 63 6.66 -1.64 1.53
CA ASP A 63 7.46 -2.80 1.11
C ASP A 63 7.36 -3.94 2.13
N SER A 64 6.16 -4.34 2.42
CA SER A 64 5.85 -5.35 3.43
C SER A 64 6.54 -6.69 3.18
N LEU A 65 6.87 -7.04 1.93
CA LEU A 65 7.60 -8.27 1.65
C LEU A 65 9.05 -8.17 2.12
N THR A 66 9.81 -7.15 1.68
CA THR A 66 11.23 -7.05 2.01
C THR A 66 11.43 -6.89 3.52
N THR A 67 10.60 -6.08 4.17
CA THR A 67 10.64 -5.88 5.62
C THR A 67 10.32 -7.17 6.37
N ASN A 68 9.33 -7.96 5.92
CA ASN A 68 9.01 -9.27 6.52
C ASN A 68 10.16 -10.28 6.44
N LEU A 69 10.99 -10.19 5.40
CA LEU A 69 12.16 -11.07 5.23
C LEU A 69 13.33 -10.70 6.15
N ASP A 70 13.38 -9.48 6.66
CA ASP A 70 14.45 -8.99 7.54
C ASP A 70 14.02 -9.06 9.02
N HIS A 71 14.31 -10.18 9.65
CA HIS A 71 13.99 -10.43 11.07
C HIS A 71 14.86 -9.62 12.05
N SER A 72 15.80 -8.81 11.58
CA SER A 72 16.58 -7.89 12.44
C SER A 72 15.81 -6.60 12.73
N LEU A 73 14.76 -6.29 11.95
CA LEU A 73 13.95 -5.10 12.14
C LEU A 73 13.00 -5.25 13.35
N PRO A 74 12.76 -4.16 14.09
CA PRO A 74 12.10 -4.22 15.41
C PRO A 74 10.70 -4.84 15.41
N LEU A 75 9.94 -4.70 14.34
CA LEU A 75 8.56 -5.18 14.26
C LEU A 75 8.39 -6.49 13.51
N SER A 76 9.39 -6.92 12.72
CA SER A 76 9.26 -8.06 11.80
C SER A 76 8.77 -9.32 12.47
N LEU A 77 9.37 -9.71 13.61
CA LEU A 77 8.97 -10.92 14.33
C LEU A 77 7.56 -10.84 14.94
N GLY A 78 7.19 -9.67 15.47
CA GLY A 78 5.85 -9.46 16.04
C GLY A 78 4.74 -9.50 14.99
N GLU A 79 5.05 -9.16 13.76
CA GLU A 79 4.11 -9.08 12.65
C GLU A 79 3.88 -10.40 11.91
N LEU A 80 4.69 -11.44 12.19
CA LEU A 80 4.56 -12.75 11.53
C LEU A 80 3.18 -13.38 11.77
N THR A 81 2.55 -13.10 12.90
CA THR A 81 1.20 -13.60 13.21
C THR A 81 0.12 -12.97 12.35
N GLU A 82 0.30 -11.72 11.94
CA GLU A 82 -0.65 -11.00 11.08
C GLU A 82 -0.38 -11.23 9.59
N PHE A 83 0.86 -11.02 9.15
CA PHE A 83 1.22 -11.03 7.73
C PHE A 83 1.73 -12.38 7.24
N GLY A 84 2.18 -13.25 8.15
CA GLY A 84 2.81 -14.53 7.82
C GLY A 84 4.34 -14.44 7.83
N ASP A 85 4.99 -15.59 7.85
CA ASP A 85 6.44 -15.74 7.80
C ASP A 85 6.89 -15.97 6.34
N GLY A 86 7.23 -14.91 5.65
CA GLY A 86 7.71 -15.00 4.26
C GLY A 86 9.10 -15.61 4.13
N LYS A 87 9.90 -15.58 5.20
CA LYS A 87 11.25 -16.14 5.21
C LYS A 87 11.23 -17.65 5.44
N GLY A 88 10.38 -18.12 6.36
CA GLY A 88 10.29 -19.53 6.73
C GLY A 88 9.29 -20.34 5.92
N ASN A 89 8.38 -19.70 5.17
CA ASN A 89 7.29 -20.38 4.47
C ASN A 89 7.10 -19.83 3.04
N PRO A 90 7.36 -20.65 1.98
CA PRO A 90 7.21 -20.23 0.59
C PRO A 90 5.79 -19.78 0.20
N ASP A 91 4.75 -20.31 0.82
CA ASP A 91 3.37 -19.91 0.51
C ASP A 91 3.05 -18.55 1.13
N HIS A 92 3.56 -18.27 2.33
CA HIS A 92 3.49 -16.95 2.94
C HIS A 92 4.28 -15.91 2.10
N PHE A 93 5.46 -16.27 1.61
CA PHE A 93 6.23 -15.42 0.70
C PHE A 93 5.43 -15.05 -0.56
N LYS A 94 4.85 -16.04 -1.24
CA LYS A 94 4.03 -15.82 -2.44
C LYS A 94 2.82 -14.94 -2.13
N TYR A 95 2.18 -15.19 -1.00
CA TYR A 95 1.03 -14.42 -0.57
C TYR A 95 1.38 -12.96 -0.26
N LEU A 96 2.42 -12.71 0.53
CA LEU A 96 2.97 -11.37 0.81
C LEU A 96 3.31 -10.62 -0.48
N LYS A 97 4.08 -11.27 -1.38
CA LYS A 97 4.47 -10.70 -2.66
C LYS A 97 3.25 -10.27 -3.50
N SER A 98 2.16 -11.02 -3.41
CA SER A 98 0.96 -10.78 -4.22
C SER A 98 0.19 -9.52 -3.85
N TYR A 99 0.51 -8.86 -2.72
CA TYR A 99 -0.13 -7.63 -2.31
C TYR A 99 0.82 -6.54 -1.82
N SER A 100 2.10 -6.84 -1.58
CA SER A 100 3.10 -5.84 -1.16
C SER A 100 3.12 -4.67 -2.14
N PRO A 101 2.82 -3.44 -1.71
CA PRO A 101 2.59 -2.32 -2.62
C PRO A 101 3.76 -2.07 -3.58
N TYR A 102 4.97 -2.02 -3.06
CA TYR A 102 6.19 -1.80 -3.86
C TYR A 102 6.36 -2.83 -4.98
N HIS A 103 6.04 -4.10 -4.71
CA HIS A 103 6.18 -5.20 -5.66
C HIS A 103 5.08 -5.23 -6.72
N ASN A 104 3.95 -4.56 -6.46
CA ASN A 104 2.78 -4.57 -7.32
C ASN A 104 2.54 -3.26 -8.07
N ILE A 105 3.51 -2.33 -8.08
CA ILE A 105 3.48 -1.15 -8.94
C ILE A 105 3.48 -1.61 -10.40
N LYS A 106 2.58 -1.04 -11.19
CA LYS A 106 2.37 -1.34 -12.62
C LYS A 106 2.54 -0.08 -13.47
N GLN A 107 2.74 -0.28 -14.75
CA GLN A 107 2.68 0.81 -15.73
C GLN A 107 1.20 1.14 -16.00
N MET A 108 0.71 2.18 -15.34
CA MET A 108 -0.69 2.63 -15.43
C MET A 108 -0.83 4.04 -14.86
N ASP A 109 -2.00 4.64 -15.01
CA ASP A 109 -2.36 5.91 -14.39
C ASP A 109 -2.63 5.73 -12.89
N TYR A 110 -2.06 6.62 -12.09
CA TYR A 110 -2.27 6.70 -10.64
C TYR A 110 -2.96 8.02 -10.27
N PRO A 111 -3.75 8.06 -9.19
CA PRO A 111 -4.31 9.32 -8.69
C PRO A 111 -3.20 10.22 -8.13
N ASN A 112 -3.56 11.40 -7.64
CA ASN A 112 -2.61 12.23 -6.88
C ASN A 112 -2.16 11.49 -5.62
N LEU A 113 -0.87 11.50 -5.34
CA LEU A 113 -0.28 10.79 -4.20
C LEU A 113 0.55 11.75 -3.34
N LEU A 114 0.25 11.78 -2.05
CA LEU A 114 1.07 12.43 -1.02
C LEU A 114 1.61 11.36 -0.07
N LEU A 115 2.93 11.18 -0.09
CA LEU A 115 3.62 10.26 0.81
C LEU A 115 4.38 11.06 1.87
N VAL A 116 4.06 10.84 3.13
CA VAL A 116 4.69 11.49 4.28
C VAL A 116 5.46 10.45 5.08
N THR A 117 6.72 10.73 5.36
CA THR A 117 7.56 9.85 6.18
C THR A 117 8.46 10.66 7.11
N ASN A 118 9.12 9.97 8.03
CA ASN A 118 10.06 10.56 8.98
C ASN A 118 11.40 9.82 8.92
N LEU A 119 12.49 10.54 8.74
CA LEU A 119 13.84 9.97 8.71
C LEU A 119 14.23 9.21 9.99
N LYS A 120 13.59 9.53 11.12
CA LYS A 120 13.84 8.89 12.42
C LYS A 120 12.74 7.92 12.81
N ASP A 121 11.91 7.48 11.87
CA ASP A 121 10.90 6.47 12.16
C ASP A 121 11.59 5.13 12.44
N ALA A 122 11.38 4.62 13.66
CA ALA A 122 11.98 3.36 14.12
C ALA A 122 11.05 2.15 13.86
N ARG A 123 9.84 2.37 13.33
CA ARG A 123 8.84 1.32 13.11
C ARG A 123 8.70 0.99 11.63
N VAL A 124 8.38 1.98 10.82
CA VAL A 124 8.32 1.85 9.35
C VAL A 124 9.43 2.73 8.79
N LEU A 125 10.48 2.11 8.32
CA LEU A 125 11.66 2.82 7.86
C LEU A 125 11.32 3.73 6.67
N PHE A 126 11.93 4.92 6.64
CA PHE A 126 11.69 5.94 5.62
C PHE A 126 12.04 5.48 4.20
N ASP A 127 12.85 4.44 4.05
CA ASP A 127 13.22 3.89 2.75
C ASP A 127 12.04 3.26 2.02
N GLU A 128 11.05 2.70 2.73
CA GLU A 128 9.88 2.09 2.10
C GLU A 128 9.06 3.08 1.25
N PRO A 129 8.55 4.20 1.79
CA PRO A 129 7.86 5.19 0.96
C PRO A 129 8.81 5.88 -0.03
N THR A 130 10.10 6.01 0.28
CA THR A 130 11.07 6.62 -0.64
C THR A 130 11.27 5.77 -1.88
N LYS A 131 11.53 4.47 -1.74
CA LYS A 131 11.70 3.57 -2.89
C LYS A 131 10.40 3.32 -3.65
N PHE A 132 9.27 3.29 -2.95
CA PHE A 132 7.95 3.22 -3.57
C PHE A 132 7.72 4.43 -4.49
N THR A 133 7.99 5.66 -4.00
CA THR A 133 7.91 6.89 -4.77
C THR A 133 8.85 6.89 -5.98
N ALA A 134 10.10 6.47 -5.78
CA ALA A 134 11.08 6.39 -6.85
C ALA A 134 10.63 5.44 -7.98
N LYS A 135 10.10 4.28 -7.61
CA LYS A 135 9.57 3.30 -8.57
C LYS A 135 8.32 3.83 -9.27
N LEU A 136 7.38 4.45 -8.56
CA LEU A 136 6.20 5.06 -9.17
C LEU A 136 6.55 6.09 -10.23
N ARG A 137 7.57 6.94 -10.00
CA ARG A 137 8.03 7.93 -11.01
C ARG A 137 8.47 7.31 -12.32
N GLN A 138 8.91 6.07 -12.30
CA GLN A 138 9.31 5.34 -13.51
C GLN A 138 8.14 4.64 -14.20
N TYR A 139 7.12 4.25 -13.44
CA TYR A 139 6.04 3.38 -13.92
C TYR A 139 4.74 4.13 -14.22
N LYS A 140 4.43 5.22 -13.49
CA LYS A 140 3.18 5.96 -13.74
C LYS A 140 3.16 6.59 -15.12
N THR A 141 2.00 6.54 -15.78
CA THR A 141 1.79 7.04 -17.13
C THR A 141 1.06 8.38 -17.17
N ASP A 142 0.46 8.78 -16.05
CA ASP A 142 -0.26 10.04 -15.85
C ASP A 142 0.67 11.21 -15.49
N LYS A 143 0.08 12.42 -15.37
CA LYS A 143 0.74 13.65 -14.91
C LYS A 143 0.31 14.11 -13.52
N ASN A 144 -0.43 13.28 -12.79
CA ASN A 144 -0.92 13.59 -11.45
C ASN A 144 0.23 13.81 -10.47
N LEU A 145 -0.04 14.55 -9.41
CA LEU A 145 0.97 14.88 -8.39
C LEU A 145 1.49 13.63 -7.68
N LEU A 146 2.78 13.60 -7.45
CA LEU A 146 3.48 12.61 -6.62
C LEU A 146 4.47 13.36 -5.73
N LEU A 147 4.08 13.57 -4.48
CA LEU A 147 4.79 14.37 -3.48
C LEU A 147 5.24 13.49 -2.30
#